data_0f59cbc0019f8f3a6160e3a005b66173
#
_entry.id   0f59cbc0019f8f3a6160e3a005b66173
#
_cell.length_a   1.000
_cell.length_b   1.000
_cell.length_c   1.000
_cell.angle_alpha   90.00
_cell.angle_beta   90.00
_cell.angle_gamma   90.00
#
_symmetry.space_group_name_H-M   'P 1'
#
loop_
_entity.id
_entity.type
_entity.pdbx_description
1 polymer ?
#
loop_
_entity_poly.entity_id
_entity_poly.type
_entity_poly.pdbx_seq_one_letter_code
_entity_poly.pdbx_strand_id
1 'polypeptide(L)'
;MTAPALRARAISKRFGPVNALSDVDFVLETGEVHALLGVNGAGKSTFIKILSGVYRKDEGSIEVGGEAIDCRDPKEAIRHGIATVQQHPELVADFTGYENIFLGREAARSGLFSRIERTDLSRRANALLKRFPVDIDLSKTVAEMSAVEREIVAILQALAGDHIRVLILDEPTSTLTEVEKTVLFRLIDTLRQGGISVLYITHRLEEVMEIADRLSVFRGGRMVASMPVADVKAKNLSLAELMLGEALDHVFPPKAEADAIGETVLAVRGLTAAGAFSNIGFELRRGEILGIFGLVGSGADELAKALFGAIPVEGGSVVLKGHTIAPRSPREALKAGIFLVPGDRRVEGLALTETSIFNITLANLRRASGAAGILKRAGNRTTSGEFAARLALSPPNLSMPVSSFSGGNQQKIVVAKGLFAEADVYIFVEPTVGVDIGARAKLYGLMRELSRTAGVIVLSSDCDEAHGIADRTFALYKGRQIAPPDGLQTRNQLLMAGIMGELHRD
;
A
#
# COMPACT_ATOMS: atom_id res chain seq x y z
N MET A 1 27.36 14.10 27.01
CA MET A 1 26.41 13.46 26.10
C MET A 1 25.39 14.51 25.70
N THR A 2 25.20 14.79 24.43
CA THR A 2 24.14 15.68 23.94
C THR A 2 22.78 15.07 24.25
N ALA A 3 21.79 15.89 24.64
CA ALA A 3 20.44 15.39 24.86
C ALA A 3 19.87 14.83 23.53
N PRO A 4 19.07 13.72 23.55
CA PRO A 4 18.44 13.21 22.35
C PRO A 4 17.47 14.24 21.75
N ALA A 5 17.25 14.17 20.44
CA ALA A 5 16.32 15.07 19.76
C ALA A 5 14.89 14.88 20.29
N LEU A 6 14.51 13.62 20.54
CA LEU A 6 13.21 13.28 21.14
C LEU A 6 13.33 12.07 22.04
N ARG A 7 12.69 12.11 23.20
CA ARG A 7 12.53 10.99 24.11
C ARG A 7 11.10 10.88 24.56
N ALA A 8 10.51 9.70 24.41
CA ALA A 8 9.20 9.35 24.97
C ALA A 8 9.38 8.22 25.98
N ARG A 9 8.71 8.31 27.15
CA ARG A 9 8.80 7.31 28.22
C ARG A 9 7.41 6.89 28.67
N ALA A 10 7.18 5.58 28.74
CA ALA A 10 5.98 4.94 29.24
C ALA A 10 4.68 5.49 28.59
N ILE A 11 4.72 5.79 27.29
CA ILE A 11 3.57 6.36 26.57
C ILE A 11 2.47 5.32 26.46
N SER A 12 1.30 5.66 27.02
CA SER A 12 0.10 4.84 26.94
C SER A 12 -1.07 5.63 26.38
N LYS A 13 -1.93 4.94 25.58
CA LYS A 13 -3.14 5.51 24.98
C LYS A 13 -4.23 4.49 24.82
N ARG A 14 -5.44 4.82 25.30
CA ARG A 14 -6.63 4.00 25.19
C ARG A 14 -7.73 4.71 24.39
N PHE A 15 -8.45 3.98 23.58
CA PHE A 15 -9.68 4.42 22.92
C PHE A 15 -10.81 3.45 23.26
N GLY A 16 -11.65 3.83 24.20
CA GLY A 16 -12.70 2.95 24.72
C GLY A 16 -12.10 1.64 25.27
N PRO A 17 -12.50 0.46 24.76
CA PRO A 17 -11.96 -0.81 25.21
C PRO A 17 -10.58 -1.17 24.60
N VAL A 18 -10.09 -0.38 23.63
CA VAL A 18 -8.86 -0.71 22.87
C VAL A 18 -7.67 0.03 23.47
N ASN A 19 -6.65 -0.71 23.92
CA ASN A 19 -5.33 -0.18 24.26
C ASN A 19 -4.53 -0.02 22.97
N ALA A 20 -4.47 1.22 22.45
CA ALA A 20 -3.75 1.53 21.22
C ALA A 20 -2.23 1.62 21.45
N LEU A 21 -1.80 2.06 22.64
CA LEU A 21 -0.41 2.06 23.10
C LEU A 21 -0.36 1.62 24.56
N SER A 22 0.67 0.86 24.91
CA SER A 22 0.90 0.38 26.26
C SER A 22 2.40 0.45 26.59
N ASP A 23 2.75 1.38 27.46
CA ASP A 23 4.09 1.52 28.04
C ASP A 23 5.20 1.59 26.97
N VAL A 24 5.08 2.55 26.05
CA VAL A 24 6.02 2.73 24.93
C VAL A 24 7.16 3.65 25.33
N ASP A 25 8.38 3.12 25.28
CA ASP A 25 9.63 3.88 25.40
C ASP A 25 10.26 4.06 24.02
N PHE A 26 10.66 5.29 23.68
CA PHE A 26 11.26 5.60 22.39
C PHE A 26 12.32 6.72 22.54
N VAL A 27 13.42 6.57 21.81
CA VAL A 27 14.49 7.57 21.74
C VAL A 27 14.87 7.80 20.28
N LEU A 28 14.95 9.06 19.89
CA LEU A 28 15.49 9.53 18.62
C LEU A 28 16.72 10.42 18.94
N GLU A 29 17.88 9.98 18.49
CA GLU A 29 19.11 10.74 18.71
C GLU A 29 19.20 11.94 17.75
N THR A 30 20.06 12.92 18.11
CA THR A 30 20.23 14.12 17.27
C THR A 30 20.93 13.77 15.96
N GLY A 31 20.35 14.18 14.83
CA GLY A 31 20.88 13.88 13.50
C GLY A 31 20.76 12.41 13.09
N GLU A 32 19.82 11.66 13.67
CA GLU A 32 19.53 10.27 13.35
C GLU A 32 18.35 10.16 12.39
N VAL A 33 18.40 9.20 11.47
CA VAL A 33 17.23 8.69 10.76
C VAL A 33 16.79 7.40 11.45
N HIS A 34 15.67 7.45 12.16
CA HIS A 34 15.12 6.33 12.91
C HIS A 34 13.87 5.78 12.22
N ALA A 35 13.93 4.54 11.75
CA ALA A 35 12.79 3.89 11.13
C ALA A 35 11.81 3.33 12.17
N LEU A 36 10.52 3.60 11.99
CA LEU A 36 9.44 3.03 12.81
C LEU A 36 8.67 2.01 11.99
N LEU A 37 8.83 0.74 12.36
CA LEU A 37 8.22 -0.41 11.69
C LEU A 37 7.05 -0.98 12.49
N GLY A 38 6.20 -1.73 11.82
CA GLY A 38 5.10 -2.49 12.43
C GLY A 38 3.96 -2.68 11.45
N VAL A 39 3.17 -3.73 11.63
CA VAL A 39 1.97 -3.98 10.84
C VAL A 39 0.89 -2.92 11.05
N ASN A 40 -0.12 -2.88 10.18
CA ASN A 40 -1.26 -1.99 10.36
C ASN A 40 -2.00 -2.31 11.67
N GLY A 41 -2.34 -1.27 12.43
CA GLY A 41 -2.92 -1.45 13.78
C GLY A 41 -1.90 -1.70 14.89
N ALA A 42 -0.60 -1.72 14.61
CA ALA A 42 0.45 -1.92 15.64
C ALA A 42 0.60 -0.75 16.63
N GLY A 43 -0.03 0.41 16.37
CA GLY A 43 0.04 1.60 17.23
C GLY A 43 0.87 2.75 16.66
N LYS A 44 1.60 2.57 15.53
CA LYS A 44 2.47 3.60 14.92
C LYS A 44 1.76 4.94 14.73
N SER A 45 0.64 4.96 14.01
CA SER A 45 -0.10 6.19 13.72
C SER A 45 -0.64 6.86 15.00
N THR A 46 -0.99 6.08 16.04
CA THR A 46 -1.38 6.63 17.34
C THR A 46 -0.19 7.31 18.01
N PHE A 47 0.98 6.69 17.99
CA PHE A 47 2.20 7.25 18.55
C PHE A 47 2.60 8.55 17.85
N ILE A 48 2.59 8.57 16.50
CA ILE A 48 2.86 9.77 15.70
C ILE A 48 1.88 10.90 16.04
N LYS A 49 0.58 10.59 16.12
CA LYS A 49 -0.47 11.58 16.44
C LYS A 49 -0.33 12.14 17.86
N ILE A 50 0.27 11.40 18.79
CA ILE A 50 0.63 11.90 20.10
C ILE A 50 1.84 12.86 19.99
N LEU A 51 2.91 12.45 19.29
CA LEU A 51 4.08 13.30 19.09
C LEU A 51 3.77 14.61 18.37
N SER A 52 2.85 14.54 17.38
CA SER A 52 2.40 15.72 16.63
C SER A 52 1.31 16.54 17.32
N GLY A 53 0.89 16.19 18.55
CA GLY A 53 -0.10 16.93 19.31
C GLY A 53 -1.57 16.76 18.86
N VAL A 54 -1.84 15.86 17.88
CA VAL A 54 -3.20 15.53 17.42
C VAL A 54 -3.98 14.75 18.49
N TYR A 55 -3.30 13.82 19.18
CA TYR A 55 -3.85 13.10 20.32
C TYR A 55 -3.08 13.41 21.59
N ARG A 56 -3.78 13.45 22.72
CA ARG A 56 -3.14 13.49 24.05
C ARG A 56 -2.81 12.07 24.48
N LYS A 57 -1.61 11.90 25.04
CA LYS A 57 -1.26 10.69 25.79
C LYS A 57 -2.12 10.57 27.04
N ASP A 58 -2.40 9.36 27.51
CA ASP A 58 -3.08 9.13 28.78
C ASP A 58 -2.06 9.05 29.93
N GLU A 59 -0.87 8.44 29.63
CA GLU A 59 0.22 8.31 30.57
C GLU A 59 1.57 8.55 29.89
N GLY A 60 2.64 8.73 30.67
CA GLY A 60 4.00 8.91 30.21
C GLY A 60 4.44 10.35 30.01
N SER A 61 5.67 10.53 29.52
CA SER A 61 6.29 11.85 29.30
C SER A 61 7.00 11.91 27.94
N ILE A 62 7.06 13.11 27.37
CA ILE A 62 7.78 13.40 26.12
C ILE A 62 8.75 14.55 26.39
N GLU A 63 9.98 14.39 25.91
CA GLU A 63 11.04 15.41 25.97
C GLU A 63 11.56 15.69 24.55
N VAL A 64 11.79 16.96 24.21
CA VAL A 64 12.43 17.39 22.94
C VAL A 64 13.65 18.23 23.27
N GLY A 65 14.82 17.79 22.81
CA GLY A 65 16.08 18.44 23.14
C GLY A 65 16.37 18.54 24.64
N GLY A 66 15.81 17.63 25.44
CA GLY A 66 15.96 17.59 26.92
C GLY A 66 14.91 18.42 27.68
N GLU A 67 14.00 19.11 27.00
CA GLU A 67 12.90 19.86 27.61
C GLU A 67 11.61 19.01 27.58
N ALA A 68 10.96 18.85 28.74
CA ALA A 68 9.66 18.15 28.84
C ALA A 68 8.57 18.96 28.17
N ILE A 69 7.78 18.28 27.33
CA ILE A 69 6.69 18.90 26.58
C ILE A 69 5.36 18.17 26.81
N ASP A 70 4.26 18.91 26.71
CA ASP A 70 2.89 18.35 26.70
C ASP A 70 2.05 19.07 25.65
N CYS A 71 2.19 18.65 24.40
CA CYS A 71 1.52 19.27 23.27
C CYS A 71 0.00 19.01 23.32
N ARG A 72 -0.77 20.10 23.23
CA ARG A 72 -2.25 20.08 23.25
C ARG A 72 -2.83 20.18 21.86
N ASP A 73 -2.04 20.66 20.92
CA ASP A 73 -2.39 20.82 19.52
C ASP A 73 -1.13 20.77 18.63
N PRO A 74 -1.28 20.58 17.30
CA PRO A 74 -0.15 20.51 16.38
C PRO A 74 0.71 21.79 16.32
N LYS A 75 0.13 22.97 16.63
CA LYS A 75 0.90 24.22 16.63
C LYS A 75 1.87 24.25 17.80
N GLU A 76 1.50 23.64 18.92
CA GLU A 76 2.43 23.48 20.07
C GLU A 76 3.55 22.52 19.73
N ALA A 77 3.28 21.39 19.07
CA ALA A 77 4.31 20.45 18.63
C ALA A 77 5.34 21.15 17.72
N ILE A 78 4.87 21.94 16.74
CA ILE A 78 5.75 22.72 15.85
C ILE A 78 6.59 23.72 16.63
N ARG A 79 6.00 24.43 17.62
CA ARG A 79 6.76 25.37 18.47
C ARG A 79 7.85 24.68 19.29
N HIS A 80 7.66 23.43 19.68
CA HIS A 80 8.67 22.61 20.34
C HIS A 80 9.65 21.94 19.38
N GLY A 81 9.53 22.21 18.06
CA GLY A 81 10.44 21.71 17.04
C GLY A 81 10.08 20.35 16.44
N ILE A 82 8.85 19.86 16.59
CA ILE A 82 8.34 18.65 15.93
C ILE A 82 7.47 19.05 14.74
N ALA A 83 7.85 18.64 13.54
CA ALA A 83 7.05 18.78 12.34
C ALA A 83 6.69 17.42 11.76
N THR A 84 5.52 17.30 11.12
CA THR A 84 5.03 16.03 10.57
C THR A 84 4.55 16.23 9.14
N VAL A 85 4.99 15.36 8.24
CA VAL A 85 4.44 15.17 6.89
C VAL A 85 3.62 13.88 6.92
N GLN A 86 2.36 13.96 6.55
CA GLN A 86 1.43 12.82 6.54
C GLN A 86 1.55 12.04 5.23
N GLN A 87 1.11 10.79 5.21
CA GLN A 87 1.10 9.89 4.06
C GLN A 87 0.44 10.50 2.79
N HIS A 88 -0.55 11.35 2.97
CA HIS A 88 -1.17 12.14 1.90
C HIS A 88 -1.09 13.62 2.30
N PRO A 89 -0.08 14.34 1.81
CA PRO A 89 0.07 15.76 2.14
C PRO A 89 -1.16 16.58 1.71
N GLU A 90 -1.74 17.33 2.64
CA GLU A 90 -2.89 18.19 2.37
C GLU A 90 -2.40 19.52 1.74
N LEU A 91 -1.96 19.46 0.48
CA LEU A 91 -1.58 20.64 -0.29
C LEU A 91 -2.79 21.17 -1.07
N VAL A 92 -2.86 22.50 -1.19
CA VAL A 92 -3.91 23.17 -2.00
C VAL A 92 -3.51 23.09 -3.47
N ALA A 93 -4.24 22.32 -4.26
CA ALA A 93 -3.92 21.98 -5.64
C ALA A 93 -3.76 23.20 -6.57
N ASP A 94 -4.61 24.21 -6.39
CA ASP A 94 -4.62 25.43 -7.21
C ASP A 94 -3.58 26.48 -6.78
N PHE A 95 -2.89 26.26 -5.66
CA PHE A 95 -1.83 27.15 -5.18
C PHE A 95 -0.47 26.68 -5.71
N THR A 96 0.42 27.65 -5.89
CA THR A 96 1.82 27.38 -6.25
C THR A 96 2.58 26.70 -5.09
N GLY A 97 3.72 26.08 -5.40
CA GLY A 97 4.58 25.48 -4.38
C GLY A 97 4.96 26.46 -3.27
N TYR A 98 5.39 27.70 -3.64
CA TYR A 98 5.76 28.69 -2.64
C TYR A 98 4.56 29.19 -1.80
N GLU A 99 3.34 29.25 -2.33
CA GLU A 99 2.14 29.60 -1.57
C GLU A 99 1.79 28.48 -0.58
N ASN A 100 1.90 27.19 -0.97
CA ASN A 100 1.69 26.07 -0.08
C ASN A 100 2.74 26.03 1.07
N ILE A 101 4.02 26.27 0.78
CA ILE A 101 5.09 26.24 1.80
C ILE A 101 4.81 27.21 2.95
N PHE A 102 4.29 28.40 2.65
CA PHE A 102 4.03 29.43 3.67
C PHE A 102 2.56 29.61 4.00
N LEU A 103 1.69 28.69 3.61
CA LEU A 103 0.26 28.74 3.91
C LEU A 103 0.00 28.87 5.41
N GLY A 104 -0.72 29.95 5.80
CA GLY A 104 -0.98 30.29 7.21
C GLY A 104 0.22 30.87 7.96
N ARG A 105 1.33 31.19 7.26
CA ARG A 105 2.54 31.85 7.79
C ARG A 105 2.97 33.02 6.91
N GLU A 106 2.04 33.55 6.12
CA GLU A 106 2.28 34.70 5.27
C GLU A 106 2.56 35.92 6.11
N ALA A 107 3.67 36.62 5.86
CA ALA A 107 3.98 37.88 6.49
C ALA A 107 2.99 38.93 5.95
N ALA A 108 1.96 39.22 6.72
CA ALA A 108 1.09 40.34 6.44
C ALA A 108 1.77 41.65 6.88
N ARG A 109 1.97 42.60 5.98
CA ARG A 109 2.27 43.98 6.40
C ARG A 109 1.12 44.47 7.26
N SER A 110 1.45 44.94 8.45
CA SER A 110 0.48 45.54 9.37
C SER A 110 -0.13 46.80 8.76
N GLY A 111 -1.44 46.75 8.42
CA GLY A 111 -2.20 47.89 7.90
C GLY A 111 -3.60 47.51 7.44
N LEU A 112 -4.51 48.50 7.30
CA LEU A 112 -5.90 48.29 6.87
C LEU A 112 -6.06 47.65 5.47
N PHE A 113 -4.96 47.56 4.67
CA PHE A 113 -4.88 46.92 3.35
C PHE A 113 -3.70 45.97 3.29
N SER A 114 -3.64 45.00 4.19
CA SER A 114 -2.62 43.97 4.22
C SER A 114 -2.67 43.12 2.94
N ARG A 115 -1.63 43.18 2.11
CA ARG A 115 -1.51 42.40 0.88
C ARG A 115 -0.37 41.40 1.02
N ILE A 116 -0.62 40.14 0.69
CA ILE A 116 0.41 39.09 0.62
C ILE A 116 1.35 39.40 -0.54
N GLU A 117 2.64 39.59 -0.25
CA GLU A 117 3.67 39.82 -1.28
C GLU A 117 4.15 38.47 -1.84
N ARG A 118 3.59 38.03 -2.95
CA ARG A 118 3.97 36.79 -3.64
C ARG A 118 5.45 36.69 -3.97
N THR A 119 6.08 37.83 -4.32
CA THR A 119 7.51 37.92 -4.58
C THR A 119 8.36 37.63 -3.34
N ASP A 120 7.94 38.02 -2.15
CA ASP A 120 8.62 37.71 -0.90
C ASP A 120 8.47 36.21 -0.57
N LEU A 121 7.27 35.64 -0.72
CA LEU A 121 7.04 34.20 -0.53
C LEU A 121 7.91 33.38 -1.47
N SER A 122 7.95 33.71 -2.76
CA SER A 122 8.78 33.04 -3.76
C SER A 122 10.27 33.13 -3.41
N ARG A 123 10.75 34.31 -3.01
CA ARG A 123 12.15 34.51 -2.62
C ARG A 123 12.52 33.64 -1.39
N ARG A 124 11.69 33.63 -0.36
CA ARG A 124 11.89 32.84 0.87
C ARG A 124 11.83 31.33 0.59
N ALA A 125 10.88 30.89 -0.23
CA ALA A 125 10.75 29.49 -0.62
C ALA A 125 11.97 29.00 -1.41
N ASN A 126 12.45 29.80 -2.37
CA ASN A 126 13.65 29.49 -3.13
C ASN A 126 14.91 29.53 -2.26
N ALA A 127 14.98 30.40 -1.26
CA ALA A 127 16.09 30.40 -0.29
C ALA A 127 16.09 29.13 0.60
N LEU A 128 14.91 28.64 0.96
CA LEU A 128 14.77 27.38 1.68
C LEU A 128 15.14 26.18 0.78
N LEU A 129 14.64 26.14 -0.46
CA LEU A 129 14.93 25.08 -1.43
C LEU A 129 16.43 24.94 -1.73
N LYS A 130 17.15 26.06 -1.87
CA LYS A 130 18.61 26.07 -2.13
C LYS A 130 19.46 25.38 -1.06
N ARG A 131 18.90 25.09 0.10
CA ARG A 131 19.60 24.32 1.15
C ARG A 131 19.66 22.82 0.83
N PHE A 132 18.94 22.36 -0.17
CA PHE A 132 18.77 20.95 -0.50
C PHE A 132 19.21 20.65 -1.94
N PRO A 133 19.73 19.45 -2.21
CA PRO A 133 20.21 19.03 -3.55
C PRO A 133 19.05 18.58 -4.44
N VAL A 134 18.01 19.42 -4.53
CA VAL A 134 16.81 19.17 -5.32
C VAL A 134 16.50 20.39 -6.19
N ASP A 135 16.07 20.13 -7.42
CA ASP A 135 15.70 21.18 -8.37
C ASP A 135 14.23 21.00 -8.75
N ILE A 136 13.38 21.89 -8.25
CA ILE A 136 11.95 21.92 -8.52
C ILE A 136 11.50 23.36 -8.76
N ASP A 137 10.57 23.53 -9.67
CA ASP A 137 9.97 24.85 -9.96
C ASP A 137 8.78 25.11 -9.03
N LEU A 138 9.06 25.87 -7.96
CA LEU A 138 8.04 26.24 -6.99
C LEU A 138 6.99 27.26 -7.52
N SER A 139 7.12 27.75 -8.74
CA SER A 139 6.12 28.63 -9.36
C SER A 139 4.97 27.85 -10.00
N LYS A 140 5.13 26.55 -10.26
CA LYS A 140 4.05 25.66 -10.70
C LYS A 140 2.98 25.53 -9.64
N THR A 141 1.73 25.33 -10.07
CA THR A 141 0.66 24.89 -9.16
C THR A 141 0.90 23.44 -8.71
N VAL A 142 0.46 23.10 -7.51
CA VAL A 142 0.62 21.73 -6.99
C VAL A 142 -0.09 20.70 -7.87
N ALA A 143 -1.17 21.10 -8.56
CA ALA A 143 -1.85 20.24 -9.53
C ALA A 143 -0.94 19.82 -10.71
N GLU A 144 0.02 20.68 -11.12
CA GLU A 144 0.95 20.43 -12.22
C GLU A 144 2.23 19.69 -11.77
N MET A 145 2.43 19.50 -10.47
CA MET A 145 3.61 18.87 -9.90
C MET A 145 3.53 17.33 -9.93
N SER A 146 4.66 16.69 -10.14
CA SER A 146 4.83 15.24 -9.95
C SER A 146 4.63 14.83 -8.48
N ALA A 147 4.54 13.52 -8.21
CA ALA A 147 4.39 13.00 -6.87
C ALA A 147 5.56 13.40 -5.95
N VAL A 148 6.79 13.29 -6.45
CA VAL A 148 7.98 13.67 -5.67
C VAL A 148 8.08 15.18 -5.45
N GLU A 149 7.71 16.02 -6.43
CA GLU A 149 7.68 17.47 -6.26
C GLU A 149 6.69 17.88 -5.16
N ARG A 150 5.51 17.26 -5.12
CA ARG A 150 4.51 17.47 -4.05
C ARG A 150 5.03 17.06 -2.67
N GLU A 151 5.70 15.91 -2.59
CA GLU A 151 6.31 15.45 -1.33
C GLU A 151 7.38 16.42 -0.84
N ILE A 152 8.24 16.91 -1.73
CA ILE A 152 9.26 17.91 -1.42
C ILE A 152 8.61 19.21 -0.93
N VAL A 153 7.55 19.69 -1.59
CA VAL A 153 6.82 20.90 -1.14
C VAL A 153 6.26 20.70 0.27
N ALA A 154 5.69 19.52 0.59
CA ALA A 154 5.18 19.21 1.91
C ALA A 154 6.30 19.18 2.98
N ILE A 155 7.45 18.63 2.65
CA ILE A 155 8.64 18.67 3.53
C ILE A 155 9.11 20.12 3.74
N LEU A 156 9.20 20.92 2.68
CA LEU A 156 9.57 22.33 2.79
C LEU A 156 8.56 23.13 3.62
N GLN A 157 7.26 22.84 3.49
CA GLN A 157 6.19 23.42 4.31
C GLN A 157 6.38 23.09 5.80
N ALA A 158 6.70 21.83 6.11
CA ALA A 158 7.00 21.39 7.45
C ALA A 158 8.23 22.10 8.03
N LEU A 159 9.28 22.29 7.21
CA LEU A 159 10.53 22.95 7.57
C LEU A 159 10.47 24.49 7.56
N ALA A 160 9.42 25.09 7.01
CA ALA A 160 9.22 26.55 7.03
C ALA A 160 8.95 27.12 8.44
N GLY A 161 8.80 26.26 9.45
CA GLY A 161 8.75 26.63 10.87
C GLY A 161 10.13 26.94 11.41
N ASP A 162 10.17 27.83 12.42
CA ASP A 162 11.42 28.13 13.12
C ASP A 162 11.83 26.95 14.03
N HIS A 163 13.11 26.61 14.03
CA HIS A 163 13.74 25.67 14.99
C HIS A 163 13.25 24.20 14.94
N ILE A 164 12.90 23.69 13.77
CA ILE A 164 12.54 22.27 13.63
C ILE A 164 13.76 21.39 13.96
N ARG A 165 13.59 20.47 14.91
CA ARG A 165 14.60 19.50 15.37
C ARG A 165 14.25 18.07 14.95
N VAL A 166 12.95 17.78 14.90
CA VAL A 166 12.40 16.45 14.58
C VAL A 166 11.43 16.57 13.41
N LEU A 167 11.69 15.85 12.35
CA LEU A 167 10.79 15.71 11.21
C LEU A 167 10.24 14.28 11.20
N ILE A 168 8.92 14.15 11.23
CA ILE A 168 8.20 12.88 11.13
C ILE A 168 7.70 12.74 9.69
N LEU A 169 8.06 11.65 9.01
CA LEU A 169 7.64 11.31 7.65
C LEU A 169 6.83 10.02 7.70
N ASP A 170 5.53 10.10 7.38
CA ASP A 170 4.62 8.96 7.42
C ASP A 170 4.41 8.39 6.01
N GLU A 171 5.06 7.26 5.69
CA GLU A 171 5.03 6.56 4.40
C GLU A 171 5.28 7.46 3.16
N PRO A 172 6.34 8.30 3.15
CA PRO A 172 6.52 9.34 2.14
C PRO A 172 6.82 8.79 0.73
N THR A 173 7.13 7.50 0.60
CA THR A 173 7.45 6.84 -0.68
C THR A 173 6.29 6.02 -1.26
N SER A 174 5.11 6.04 -0.64
CA SER A 174 4.00 5.16 -1.00
C SER A 174 3.54 5.31 -2.47
N THR A 175 3.72 6.49 -3.06
CA THR A 175 3.32 6.82 -4.43
C THR A 175 4.49 7.09 -5.37
N LEU A 176 5.74 6.93 -4.91
CA LEU A 176 6.94 7.27 -5.65
C LEU A 176 7.52 6.07 -6.41
N THR A 177 8.09 6.35 -7.57
CA THR A 177 8.93 5.43 -8.32
C THR A 177 10.32 5.28 -7.66
N GLU A 178 11.10 4.24 -8.02
CA GLU A 178 12.45 4.03 -7.47
C GLU A 178 13.40 5.21 -7.74
N VAL A 179 13.27 5.88 -8.90
CA VAL A 179 14.06 7.07 -9.23
C VAL A 179 13.70 8.25 -8.33
N GLU A 180 12.39 8.48 -8.14
CA GLU A 180 11.89 9.55 -7.27
C GLU A 180 12.22 9.31 -5.79
N LYS A 181 12.19 8.05 -5.34
CA LYS A 181 12.64 7.64 -4.01
C LYS A 181 14.10 8.05 -3.75
N THR A 182 14.99 7.84 -4.71
CA THR A 182 16.40 8.24 -4.59
C THR A 182 16.54 9.76 -4.37
N VAL A 183 15.70 10.57 -5.02
CA VAL A 183 15.71 12.05 -4.82
C VAL A 183 15.29 12.40 -3.39
N LEU A 184 14.22 11.77 -2.91
CA LEU A 184 13.73 11.96 -1.53
C LEU A 184 14.79 11.55 -0.49
N PHE A 185 15.47 10.43 -0.69
CA PHE A 185 16.49 9.94 0.24
C PHE A 185 17.71 10.87 0.34
N ARG A 186 18.13 11.48 -0.78
CA ARG A 186 19.17 12.52 -0.76
C ARG A 186 18.74 13.75 0.03
N LEU A 187 17.48 14.15 -0.07
CA LEU A 187 16.93 15.24 0.72
C LEU A 187 16.97 14.89 2.21
N ILE A 188 16.53 13.70 2.61
CA ILE A 188 16.55 13.24 4.01
C ILE A 188 17.99 13.19 4.56
N ASP A 189 18.95 12.70 3.77
CA ASP A 189 20.35 12.68 4.19
C ASP A 189 20.90 14.09 4.41
N THR A 190 20.54 15.05 3.56
CA THR A 190 20.91 16.46 3.73
C THR A 190 20.29 17.06 5.00
N LEU A 191 19.04 16.71 5.33
CA LEU A 191 18.37 17.13 6.57
C LEU A 191 19.11 16.60 7.79
N ARG A 192 19.46 15.31 7.78
CA ARG A 192 20.24 14.65 8.83
C ARG A 192 21.58 15.32 9.07
N GLN A 193 22.33 15.57 7.98
CA GLN A 193 23.61 16.27 8.04
C GLN A 193 23.48 17.72 8.57
N GLY A 194 22.32 18.34 8.33
CA GLY A 194 21.94 19.64 8.88
C GLY A 194 21.51 19.61 10.35
N GLY A 195 21.55 18.45 11.02
CA GLY A 195 21.21 18.28 12.44
C GLY A 195 19.72 18.08 12.71
N ILE A 196 18.89 17.89 11.68
CA ILE A 196 17.47 17.53 11.83
C ILE A 196 17.37 16.00 11.96
N SER A 197 16.72 15.55 13.04
CA SER A 197 16.47 14.12 13.26
C SER A 197 15.18 13.71 12.56
N VAL A 198 15.19 12.56 11.90
CA VAL A 198 14.06 12.09 11.09
C VAL A 198 13.46 10.82 11.69
N LEU A 199 12.19 10.86 12.03
CA LEU A 199 11.40 9.67 12.33
C LEU A 199 10.69 9.22 11.04
N TYR A 200 11.18 8.12 10.46
CA TYR A 200 10.78 7.61 9.17
C TYR A 200 9.85 6.40 9.33
N ILE A 201 8.58 6.54 8.96
CA ILE A 201 7.61 5.46 9.06
C ILE A 201 7.47 4.80 7.71
N THR A 202 7.66 3.50 7.66
CA THR A 202 7.45 2.69 6.46
C THR A 202 7.09 1.25 6.84
N HIS A 203 6.50 0.55 5.91
CA HIS A 203 6.34 -0.91 5.97
C HIS A 203 7.26 -1.61 4.95
N ARG A 204 8.04 -0.86 4.17
CA ARG A 204 9.01 -1.36 3.18
C ARG A 204 10.36 -1.56 3.83
N LEU A 205 10.73 -2.83 4.01
CA LEU A 205 11.93 -3.20 4.74
C LEU A 205 13.22 -2.78 4.03
N GLU A 206 13.20 -2.76 2.70
CA GLU A 206 14.34 -2.33 1.86
C GLU A 206 14.70 -0.88 2.12
N GLU A 207 13.71 0.01 2.26
CA GLU A 207 13.92 1.42 2.57
C GLU A 207 14.62 1.62 3.91
N VAL A 208 14.23 0.83 4.92
CA VAL A 208 14.87 0.87 6.25
C VAL A 208 16.34 0.52 6.16
N MET A 209 16.66 -0.52 5.38
CA MET A 209 18.03 -0.99 5.19
C MET A 209 18.89 0.00 4.39
N GLU A 210 18.27 0.89 3.62
CA GLU A 210 18.93 1.89 2.77
C GLU A 210 19.18 3.19 3.51
N ILE A 211 18.19 3.72 4.26
CA ILE A 211 18.25 5.10 4.77
C ILE A 211 18.41 5.20 6.28
N ALA A 212 17.97 4.20 7.07
CA ALA A 212 17.89 4.34 8.51
C ALA A 212 19.20 3.96 9.23
N ASP A 213 19.51 4.71 10.28
CA ASP A 213 20.62 4.42 11.22
C ASP A 213 20.16 3.37 12.25
N ARG A 214 18.94 3.55 12.76
CA ARG A 214 18.30 2.67 13.75
C ARG A 214 16.87 2.37 13.35
N LEU A 215 16.32 1.33 13.93
CA LEU A 215 14.91 1.01 13.78
C LEU A 215 14.26 0.62 15.10
N SER A 216 12.96 0.83 15.18
CA SER A 216 12.10 0.33 16.23
C SER A 216 10.90 -0.40 15.63
N VAL A 217 10.50 -1.50 16.24
CA VAL A 217 9.38 -2.33 15.78
C VAL A 217 8.24 -2.24 16.76
N PHE A 218 7.07 -1.83 16.26
CA PHE A 218 5.81 -1.82 17.01
C PHE A 218 4.98 -3.08 16.72
N ARG A 219 4.41 -3.65 17.76
CA ARG A 219 3.48 -4.79 17.68
C ARG A 219 2.49 -4.76 18.84
N GLY A 220 1.18 -4.77 18.52
CA GLY A 220 0.10 -4.79 19.52
C GLY A 220 0.14 -3.62 20.51
N GLY A 221 0.48 -2.42 20.04
CA GLY A 221 0.56 -1.20 20.87
C GLY A 221 1.82 -1.11 21.75
N ARG A 222 2.82 -1.97 21.55
CA ARG A 222 4.09 -1.98 22.29
C ARG A 222 5.28 -1.91 21.35
N MET A 223 6.40 -1.37 21.84
CA MET A 223 7.68 -1.51 21.16
C MET A 223 8.32 -2.83 21.56
N VAL A 224 8.53 -3.72 20.58
CA VAL A 224 9.06 -5.08 20.80
C VAL A 224 10.54 -5.18 20.49
N ALA A 225 11.09 -4.26 19.71
CA ALA A 225 12.51 -4.20 19.40
C ALA A 225 12.93 -2.74 19.09
N SER A 226 14.16 -2.39 19.45
CA SER A 226 14.83 -1.14 19.04
C SER A 226 16.32 -1.41 18.91
N MET A 227 16.91 -1.19 17.72
CA MET A 227 18.30 -1.54 17.46
C MET A 227 18.89 -0.75 16.28
N PRO A 228 20.22 -0.65 16.17
CA PRO A 228 20.90 -0.15 14.98
C PRO A 228 20.62 -1.05 13.77
N VAL A 229 20.47 -0.46 12.57
CA VAL A 229 20.30 -1.23 11.31
C VAL A 229 21.53 -2.11 11.03
N ALA A 230 22.71 -1.68 11.44
CA ALA A 230 23.94 -2.48 11.34
C ALA A 230 23.84 -3.82 12.06
N ASP A 231 23.15 -3.87 13.22
CA ASP A 231 22.95 -5.11 13.97
C ASP A 231 22.02 -6.09 13.24
N VAL A 232 21.01 -5.57 12.52
CA VAL A 232 20.12 -6.38 11.70
C VAL A 232 20.91 -7.10 10.60
N LYS A 233 21.79 -6.33 9.91
CA LYS A 233 22.66 -6.87 8.86
C LYS A 233 23.65 -7.89 9.43
N ALA A 234 24.30 -7.56 10.53
CA ALA A 234 25.34 -8.43 11.15
C ALA A 234 24.75 -9.75 11.68
N LYS A 235 23.54 -9.71 12.23
CA LYS A 235 22.89 -10.89 12.83
C LYS A 235 21.93 -11.60 11.89
N ASN A 236 21.78 -11.12 10.65
CA ASN A 236 20.82 -11.61 9.64
C ASN A 236 19.40 -11.74 10.19
N LEU A 237 18.92 -10.72 10.93
CA LEU A 237 17.62 -10.76 11.59
C LEU A 237 16.51 -10.53 10.58
N SER A 238 15.46 -11.33 10.64
CA SER A 238 14.25 -11.12 9.87
C SER A 238 13.39 -10.02 10.52
N LEU A 239 13.39 -8.81 9.91
CA LEU A 239 12.54 -7.71 10.37
C LEU A 239 11.05 -8.05 10.28
N ALA A 240 10.67 -8.83 9.28
CA ALA A 240 9.29 -9.26 9.10
C ALA A 240 8.85 -10.20 10.25
N GLU A 241 9.71 -11.11 10.73
CA GLU A 241 9.43 -11.93 11.92
C GLU A 241 9.27 -11.08 13.18
N LEU A 242 10.11 -10.07 13.36
CA LEU A 242 9.97 -9.14 14.49
C LEU A 242 8.63 -8.39 14.46
N MET A 243 8.17 -8.01 13.26
CA MET A 243 6.89 -7.31 13.09
C MET A 243 5.68 -8.22 13.32
N LEU A 244 5.76 -9.48 12.89
CA LEU A 244 4.67 -10.45 13.00
C LEU A 244 4.68 -11.17 14.35
N GLY A 245 5.86 -11.46 14.89
CA GLY A 245 6.04 -12.21 16.11
C GLY A 245 6.02 -13.74 15.94
N GLU A 246 6.00 -14.18 14.69
CA GLU A 246 6.02 -15.59 14.30
C GLU A 246 7.09 -15.78 13.22
N ALA A 247 7.71 -16.97 13.15
CA ALA A 247 8.70 -17.28 12.12
C ALA A 247 8.06 -17.18 10.72
N LEU A 248 8.79 -16.56 9.79
CA LEU A 248 8.33 -16.32 8.42
C LEU A 248 8.38 -17.54 7.52
N ASP A 249 8.59 -18.72 8.07
CA ASP A 249 8.72 -19.94 7.27
C ASP A 249 7.52 -20.20 6.32
N HIS A 250 6.45 -19.37 6.40
CA HIS A 250 5.24 -19.57 5.61
C HIS A 250 4.49 -18.28 5.24
N VAL A 251 5.17 -17.25 4.70
CA VAL A 251 4.44 -16.10 4.08
C VAL A 251 3.66 -16.60 2.88
N PHE A 252 4.27 -17.46 2.08
CA PHE A 252 3.60 -18.13 0.97
C PHE A 252 3.14 -19.53 1.38
N PRO A 253 1.90 -19.91 1.08
CA PRO A 253 1.45 -21.27 1.29
C PRO A 253 2.24 -22.24 0.38
N PRO A 254 2.37 -23.51 0.77
CA PRO A 254 3.03 -24.50 -0.08
C PRO A 254 2.38 -24.55 -1.47
N LYS A 255 3.20 -24.77 -2.50
CA LYS A 255 2.75 -24.97 -3.87
C LYS A 255 1.86 -26.22 -3.96
N ALA A 256 1.02 -26.28 -4.97
CA ALA A 256 0.17 -27.43 -5.19
C ALA A 256 1.02 -28.66 -5.53
N GLU A 257 0.67 -29.82 -4.95
CA GLU A 257 1.23 -31.10 -5.38
C GLU A 257 0.71 -31.45 -6.80
N ALA A 258 1.52 -32.12 -7.59
CA ALA A 258 1.20 -32.37 -8.99
C ALA A 258 -0.13 -33.16 -9.18
N ASP A 259 -0.47 -34.03 -8.25
CA ASP A 259 -1.72 -34.80 -8.22
C ASP A 259 -2.95 -33.98 -7.79
N ALA A 260 -2.72 -32.83 -7.16
CA ALA A 260 -3.78 -31.88 -6.79
C ALA A 260 -4.18 -30.94 -7.95
N ILE A 261 -3.38 -30.89 -9.02
CA ILE A 261 -3.67 -30.10 -10.22
C ILE A 261 -4.56 -30.91 -11.17
N GLY A 262 -5.77 -30.42 -11.36
CA GLY A 262 -6.80 -31.10 -12.14
C GLY A 262 -6.88 -30.68 -13.62
N GLU A 263 -8.10 -30.72 -14.15
CA GLU A 263 -8.43 -30.38 -15.54
C GLU A 263 -8.22 -28.89 -15.86
N THR A 264 -8.01 -28.56 -17.15
CA THR A 264 -7.93 -27.18 -17.64
C THR A 264 -9.29 -26.50 -17.47
N VAL A 265 -9.31 -25.43 -16.66
CA VAL A 265 -10.49 -24.59 -16.41
C VAL A 265 -10.57 -23.45 -17.42
N LEU A 266 -9.44 -22.81 -17.73
CA LEU A 266 -9.36 -21.70 -18.67
C LEU A 266 -8.23 -21.97 -19.68
N ALA A 267 -8.51 -21.80 -20.95
CA ALA A 267 -7.49 -21.78 -22.01
C ALA A 267 -7.60 -20.48 -22.81
N VAL A 268 -6.50 -19.77 -22.90
CA VAL A 268 -6.33 -18.52 -23.66
C VAL A 268 -5.41 -18.79 -24.82
N ARG A 269 -5.82 -18.43 -26.05
CA ARG A 269 -5.04 -18.71 -27.26
C ARG A 269 -4.98 -17.49 -28.15
N GLY A 270 -3.77 -16.96 -28.35
CA GLY A 270 -3.49 -15.86 -29.26
C GLY A 270 -4.24 -14.55 -28.93
N LEU A 271 -4.58 -14.33 -27.66
CA LEU A 271 -5.39 -13.19 -27.24
C LEU A 271 -4.65 -11.89 -27.55
N THR A 272 -5.34 -10.94 -28.19
CA THR A 272 -4.75 -9.67 -28.64
C THR A 272 -5.72 -8.53 -28.38
N ALA A 273 -5.21 -7.44 -27.79
CA ALA A 273 -5.92 -6.18 -27.61
C ALA A 273 -5.02 -5.02 -28.08
N ALA A 274 -5.51 -4.19 -28.99
CA ALA A 274 -4.73 -3.13 -29.62
C ALA A 274 -4.13 -2.16 -28.59
N GLY A 275 -2.86 -1.85 -28.77
CA GLY A 275 -2.13 -0.91 -27.91
C GLY A 275 -1.81 -1.42 -26.50
N ALA A 276 -2.27 -2.63 -26.13
CA ALA A 276 -2.09 -3.20 -24.80
C ALA A 276 -1.21 -4.47 -24.82
N PHE A 277 -1.64 -5.51 -25.55
CA PHE A 277 -0.87 -6.76 -25.64
C PHE A 277 -1.21 -7.54 -26.93
N SER A 278 -0.33 -8.46 -27.30
CA SER A 278 -0.47 -9.27 -28.52
C SER A 278 -0.08 -10.73 -28.32
N ASN A 279 -0.88 -11.63 -28.92
CA ASN A 279 -0.63 -13.06 -29.03
C ASN A 279 -0.34 -13.76 -27.66
N ILE A 280 -1.14 -13.44 -26.64
CA ILE A 280 -1.02 -14.08 -25.32
C ILE A 280 -1.71 -15.44 -25.33
N GLY A 281 -1.01 -16.45 -24.80
CA GLY A 281 -1.53 -17.82 -24.75
C GLY A 281 -1.09 -18.56 -23.49
N PHE A 282 -2.05 -19.11 -22.75
CA PHE A 282 -1.79 -19.95 -21.58
C PHE A 282 -3.01 -20.83 -21.26
N GLU A 283 -2.76 -21.85 -20.47
CA GLU A 283 -3.79 -22.65 -19.82
C GLU A 283 -3.72 -22.49 -18.31
N LEU A 284 -4.87 -22.54 -17.67
CA LEU A 284 -5.02 -22.53 -16.21
C LEU A 284 -5.81 -23.77 -15.80
N ARG A 285 -5.29 -24.52 -14.84
CA ARG A 285 -5.89 -25.74 -14.34
C ARG A 285 -6.55 -25.52 -12.98
N ARG A 286 -7.53 -26.35 -12.65
CA ARG A 286 -8.07 -26.41 -11.29
C ARG A 286 -6.97 -26.87 -10.33
N GLY A 287 -6.88 -26.28 -9.15
CA GLY A 287 -5.81 -26.57 -8.20
C GLY A 287 -4.56 -25.71 -8.40
N GLU A 288 -4.45 -25.04 -9.57
CA GLU A 288 -3.29 -24.21 -9.94
C GLU A 288 -3.47 -22.75 -9.58
N ILE A 289 -2.40 -22.12 -9.13
CA ILE A 289 -2.25 -20.66 -9.11
C ILE A 289 -1.23 -20.31 -10.20
N LEU A 290 -1.67 -19.56 -11.21
CA LEU A 290 -0.82 -19.05 -12.28
C LEU A 290 -0.38 -17.63 -11.96
N GLY A 291 0.94 -17.40 -11.84
CA GLY A 291 1.55 -16.10 -11.62
C GLY A 291 1.91 -15.41 -12.92
N ILE A 292 1.53 -14.16 -13.06
CA ILE A 292 1.90 -13.30 -14.18
C ILE A 292 2.66 -12.09 -13.62
N PHE A 293 3.93 -12.01 -13.89
CA PHE A 293 4.75 -10.88 -13.50
C PHE A 293 4.79 -9.85 -14.62
N GLY A 294 4.59 -8.58 -14.28
CA GLY A 294 4.72 -7.51 -15.25
C GLY A 294 4.77 -6.14 -14.60
N LEU A 295 5.75 -5.33 -14.99
CA LEU A 295 5.83 -3.95 -14.52
C LEU A 295 4.66 -3.11 -15.04
N VAL A 296 4.44 -1.96 -14.45
CA VAL A 296 3.43 -0.99 -14.90
C VAL A 296 3.65 -0.68 -16.39
N GLY A 297 2.59 -0.81 -17.19
CA GLY A 297 2.65 -0.65 -18.64
C GLY A 297 3.13 -1.89 -19.40
N SER A 298 3.29 -3.04 -18.75
CA SER A 298 3.62 -4.32 -19.40
C SER A 298 2.47 -4.94 -20.19
N GLY A 299 1.22 -4.50 -19.97
CA GLY A 299 -0.01 -5.09 -20.51
C GLY A 299 -0.70 -6.08 -19.56
N ALA A 300 -0.19 -6.25 -18.33
CA ALA A 300 -0.74 -7.22 -17.38
C ALA A 300 -2.13 -6.80 -16.87
N ASP A 301 -2.31 -5.55 -16.47
CA ASP A 301 -3.62 -5.03 -16.03
C ASP A 301 -4.66 -5.09 -17.17
N GLU A 302 -4.23 -4.72 -18.37
CA GLU A 302 -5.07 -4.79 -19.58
C GLU A 302 -5.46 -6.23 -19.91
N LEU A 303 -4.58 -7.21 -19.72
CA LEU A 303 -4.91 -8.64 -19.90
C LEU A 303 -6.00 -9.08 -18.92
N ALA A 304 -5.89 -8.71 -17.65
CA ALA A 304 -6.91 -9.00 -16.64
C ALA A 304 -8.26 -8.36 -17.01
N LYS A 305 -8.26 -7.09 -17.43
CA LYS A 305 -9.43 -6.34 -17.87
C LYS A 305 -10.05 -6.93 -19.15
N ALA A 306 -9.24 -7.42 -20.09
CA ALA A 306 -9.70 -8.08 -21.29
C ALA A 306 -10.42 -9.41 -20.98
N LEU A 307 -9.84 -10.24 -20.12
CA LEU A 307 -10.46 -11.49 -19.66
C LEU A 307 -11.78 -11.25 -18.92
N PHE A 308 -11.89 -10.12 -18.24
CA PHE A 308 -13.10 -9.69 -17.52
C PHE A 308 -14.08 -8.90 -18.41
N GLY A 309 -13.78 -8.73 -19.71
CA GLY A 309 -14.65 -8.04 -20.66
C GLY A 309 -14.77 -6.53 -20.42
N ALA A 310 -13.83 -5.92 -19.70
CA ALA A 310 -13.79 -4.49 -19.44
C ALA A 310 -13.12 -3.70 -20.57
N ILE A 311 -12.26 -4.35 -21.36
CA ILE A 311 -11.69 -3.78 -22.60
C ILE A 311 -11.92 -4.74 -23.77
N PRO A 312 -12.02 -4.22 -25.02
CA PRO A 312 -12.28 -5.05 -26.19
C PRO A 312 -11.05 -5.87 -26.57
N VAL A 313 -11.32 -7.09 -27.12
CA VAL A 313 -10.34 -8.01 -27.67
C VAL A 313 -10.53 -8.06 -29.19
N GLU A 314 -9.43 -7.97 -29.95
CA GLU A 314 -9.45 -7.95 -31.42
C GLU A 314 -9.19 -9.33 -32.04
N GLY A 315 -8.49 -10.21 -31.32
CA GLY A 315 -8.12 -11.54 -31.81
C GLY A 315 -7.89 -12.55 -30.71
N GLY A 316 -7.84 -13.82 -31.11
CA GLY A 316 -7.67 -14.93 -30.20
C GLY A 316 -8.97 -15.53 -29.69
N SER A 317 -8.85 -16.44 -28.75
CA SER A 317 -9.99 -17.12 -28.14
C SER A 317 -9.78 -17.40 -26.66
N VAL A 318 -10.87 -17.38 -25.91
CA VAL A 318 -10.91 -17.75 -24.48
C VAL A 318 -11.90 -18.93 -24.35
N VAL A 319 -11.43 -20.03 -23.80
CA VAL A 319 -12.24 -21.22 -23.55
C VAL A 319 -12.31 -21.45 -22.04
N LEU A 320 -13.51 -21.45 -21.48
CA LEU A 320 -13.78 -21.70 -20.08
C LEU A 320 -14.57 -23.01 -19.95
N LYS A 321 -14.03 -24.01 -19.23
CA LYS A 321 -14.64 -25.33 -19.05
C LYS A 321 -15.07 -25.97 -20.37
N GLY A 322 -14.25 -25.87 -21.42
CA GLY A 322 -14.53 -26.40 -22.74
C GLY A 322 -15.45 -25.54 -23.61
N HIS A 323 -16.01 -24.45 -23.11
CA HIS A 323 -16.89 -23.56 -23.87
C HIS A 323 -16.16 -22.28 -24.27
N THR A 324 -16.19 -21.93 -25.54
CA THR A 324 -15.65 -20.64 -26.01
C THR A 324 -16.50 -19.50 -25.46
N ILE A 325 -15.87 -18.54 -24.83
CA ILE A 325 -16.50 -17.34 -24.29
C ILE A 325 -15.88 -16.10 -24.91
N ALA A 326 -16.66 -15.03 -25.02
CA ALA A 326 -16.19 -13.72 -25.50
C ALA A 326 -16.93 -12.61 -24.73
N PRO A 327 -16.65 -12.43 -23.42
CA PRO A 327 -17.36 -11.46 -22.62
C PRO A 327 -17.04 -10.04 -23.13
N ARG A 328 -18.09 -9.25 -23.37
CA ARG A 328 -18.02 -7.84 -23.80
C ARG A 328 -18.32 -6.86 -22.68
N SER A 329 -18.52 -7.39 -21.49
CA SER A 329 -18.75 -6.61 -20.28
C SER A 329 -18.40 -7.41 -19.03
N PRO A 330 -18.06 -6.74 -17.89
CA PRO A 330 -17.88 -7.39 -16.59
C PRO A 330 -19.07 -8.28 -16.18
N ARG A 331 -20.29 -7.85 -16.53
CA ARG A 331 -21.52 -8.62 -16.26
C ARG A 331 -21.56 -9.97 -17.00
N GLU A 332 -21.07 -10.00 -18.23
CA GLU A 332 -20.98 -11.23 -19.02
C GLU A 332 -19.89 -12.15 -18.50
N ALA A 333 -18.72 -11.60 -18.13
CA ALA A 333 -17.63 -12.34 -17.50
C ALA A 333 -18.08 -13.00 -16.19
N LEU A 334 -18.76 -12.26 -15.31
CA LEU A 334 -19.34 -12.79 -14.07
C LEU A 334 -20.33 -13.92 -14.34
N LYS A 335 -21.19 -13.78 -15.35
CA LYS A 335 -22.14 -14.84 -15.72
C LYS A 335 -21.44 -16.07 -16.29
N ALA A 336 -20.33 -15.90 -16.99
CA ALA A 336 -19.51 -16.98 -17.51
C ALA A 336 -18.74 -17.72 -16.40
N GLY A 337 -18.52 -17.11 -15.25
CA GLY A 337 -17.79 -17.67 -14.11
C GLY A 337 -16.39 -17.09 -13.91
N ILE A 338 -16.09 -15.90 -14.43
CA ILE A 338 -14.84 -15.18 -14.18
C ILE A 338 -15.09 -14.03 -13.19
N PHE A 339 -14.26 -13.92 -12.15
CA PHE A 339 -14.27 -12.82 -11.19
C PHE A 339 -12.93 -12.12 -11.16
N LEU A 340 -12.95 -10.78 -11.23
CA LEU A 340 -11.77 -9.93 -11.12
C LEU A 340 -11.74 -9.23 -9.76
N VAL A 341 -10.64 -9.38 -9.04
CA VAL A 341 -10.23 -8.56 -7.89
C VAL A 341 -9.27 -7.50 -8.43
N PRO A 342 -9.70 -6.25 -8.58
CA PRO A 342 -8.90 -5.21 -9.23
C PRO A 342 -7.81 -4.67 -8.31
N GLY A 343 -6.75 -4.10 -8.89
CA GLY A 343 -5.67 -3.45 -8.16
C GLY A 343 -6.15 -2.18 -7.43
N ASP A 344 -6.93 -1.32 -8.10
CA ASP A 344 -7.59 -0.20 -7.43
C ASP A 344 -9.00 -0.59 -6.96
N ARG A 345 -9.06 -1.10 -5.74
CA ARG A 345 -10.32 -1.50 -5.11
C ARG A 345 -11.29 -0.34 -4.85
N ARG A 346 -10.77 0.90 -4.70
CA ARG A 346 -11.60 2.07 -4.39
C ARG A 346 -12.37 2.57 -5.60
N VAL A 347 -11.75 2.51 -6.75
CA VAL A 347 -12.33 2.98 -8.02
C VAL A 347 -13.10 1.86 -8.72
N GLU A 348 -12.53 0.64 -8.77
CA GLU A 348 -13.05 -0.45 -9.60
C GLU A 348 -13.75 -1.56 -8.79
N GLY A 349 -13.42 -1.69 -7.50
CA GLY A 349 -13.83 -2.84 -6.68
C GLY A 349 -15.05 -2.61 -5.80
N LEU A 350 -15.27 -1.40 -5.29
CA LEU A 350 -16.17 -1.12 -4.17
C LEU A 350 -17.05 0.12 -4.40
N ALA A 351 -18.32 0.01 -4.02
CA ALA A 351 -19.18 1.15 -3.79
C ALA A 351 -18.95 1.66 -2.35
N LEU A 352 -18.06 2.65 -2.19
CA LEU A 352 -17.52 3.06 -0.89
C LEU A 352 -18.57 3.61 0.09
N THR A 353 -19.63 4.24 -0.42
CA THR A 353 -20.73 4.79 0.37
C THR A 353 -21.73 3.74 0.85
N GLU A 354 -21.69 2.55 0.22
CA GLU A 354 -22.61 1.47 0.51
C GLU A 354 -22.07 0.52 1.57
N THR A 355 -22.95 -0.29 2.16
CA THR A 355 -22.61 -1.25 3.20
C THR A 355 -21.78 -2.42 2.69
N SER A 356 -21.08 -3.13 3.59
CA SER A 356 -20.35 -4.35 3.25
C SER A 356 -21.28 -5.43 2.67
N ILE A 357 -22.50 -5.59 3.21
CA ILE A 357 -23.49 -6.56 2.69
C ILE A 357 -23.85 -6.23 1.23
N PHE A 358 -24.12 -4.96 0.93
CA PHE A 358 -24.42 -4.52 -0.43
C PHE A 358 -23.27 -4.87 -1.38
N ASN A 359 -22.05 -4.49 -1.02
CA ASN A 359 -20.87 -4.76 -1.84
C ASN A 359 -20.64 -6.27 -2.08
N ILE A 360 -20.74 -7.10 -1.04
CA ILE A 360 -20.54 -8.54 -1.13
C ILE A 360 -21.58 -9.17 -2.08
N THR A 361 -22.82 -8.79 -1.96
CA THR A 361 -23.92 -9.44 -2.71
C THR A 361 -24.08 -8.93 -4.14
N LEU A 362 -23.48 -7.78 -4.48
CA LEU A 362 -23.61 -7.12 -5.79
C LEU A 362 -23.11 -8.00 -6.95
N ALA A 363 -22.10 -8.84 -6.73
CA ALA A 363 -21.51 -9.67 -7.78
C ALA A 363 -22.43 -10.78 -8.29
N ASN A 364 -23.39 -11.23 -7.49
CA ASN A 364 -24.33 -12.29 -7.88
C ASN A 364 -25.76 -12.00 -7.37
N LEU A 365 -26.44 -11.08 -8.05
CA LEU A 365 -27.81 -10.69 -7.69
C LEU A 365 -28.82 -11.83 -7.80
N ARG A 366 -28.56 -12.84 -8.66
CA ARG A 366 -29.42 -14.03 -8.74
C ARG A 366 -29.38 -14.83 -7.43
N ARG A 367 -28.20 -15.05 -6.89
CA ARG A 367 -28.01 -15.70 -5.57
C ARG A 367 -28.59 -14.85 -4.45
N ALA A 368 -28.36 -13.53 -4.50
CA ALA A 368 -28.86 -12.58 -3.52
C ALA A 368 -30.38 -12.44 -3.48
N SER A 369 -31.08 -12.84 -4.57
CA SER A 369 -32.52 -12.67 -4.72
C SER A 369 -33.24 -14.01 -4.68
N GLY A 370 -34.50 -13.97 -4.25
CA GLY A 370 -35.44 -15.08 -4.33
C GLY A 370 -36.36 -15.00 -5.57
N ALA A 371 -37.52 -15.63 -5.48
CA ALA A 371 -38.56 -15.52 -6.48
C ALA A 371 -38.95 -14.04 -6.72
N ALA A 372 -39.29 -13.71 -7.96
CA ALA A 372 -39.64 -12.35 -8.39
C ALA A 372 -38.55 -11.26 -8.16
N GLY A 373 -37.27 -11.63 -7.97
CA GLY A 373 -36.17 -10.68 -7.79
C GLY A 373 -36.11 -10.01 -6.41
N ILE A 374 -36.87 -10.48 -5.43
CA ILE A 374 -36.88 -9.94 -4.08
C ILE A 374 -35.59 -10.36 -3.34
N LEU A 375 -34.88 -9.38 -2.76
CA LEU A 375 -33.64 -9.65 -2.02
C LEU A 375 -33.88 -10.48 -0.76
N LYS A 376 -33.10 -11.56 -0.59
CA LYS A 376 -33.09 -12.43 0.60
C LYS A 376 -32.30 -11.77 1.75
N ARG A 377 -32.82 -10.69 2.33
CA ARG A 377 -32.07 -9.84 3.29
C ARG A 377 -31.45 -10.63 4.44
N ALA A 378 -32.21 -11.53 5.08
CA ALA A 378 -31.69 -12.34 6.19
C ALA A 378 -30.59 -13.31 5.74
N GLY A 379 -30.82 -14.10 4.67
CA GLY A 379 -29.83 -15.02 4.12
C GLY A 379 -28.57 -14.33 3.63
N ASN A 380 -28.71 -13.20 2.93
CA ASN A 380 -27.55 -12.39 2.48
C ASN A 380 -26.73 -11.89 3.66
N ARG A 381 -27.36 -11.46 4.74
CA ARG A 381 -26.67 -11.03 5.97
C ARG A 381 -25.90 -12.18 6.60
N THR A 382 -26.52 -13.37 6.70
CA THR A 382 -25.87 -14.58 7.25
C THR A 382 -24.66 -14.98 6.41
N THR A 383 -24.82 -15.15 5.10
CA THR A 383 -23.73 -15.54 4.20
C THR A 383 -22.60 -14.48 4.17
N SER A 384 -22.95 -13.19 4.14
CA SER A 384 -21.94 -12.13 4.22
C SER A 384 -21.20 -12.13 5.57
N GLY A 385 -21.89 -12.49 6.66
CA GLY A 385 -21.31 -12.66 7.99
C GLY A 385 -20.32 -13.81 8.06
N GLU A 386 -20.65 -14.95 7.44
CA GLU A 386 -19.76 -16.12 7.34
C GLU A 386 -18.47 -15.77 6.58
N PHE A 387 -18.58 -15.09 5.43
CA PHE A 387 -17.41 -14.64 4.68
C PHE A 387 -16.58 -13.59 5.44
N ALA A 388 -17.23 -12.66 6.11
CA ALA A 388 -16.55 -11.66 6.94
C ALA A 388 -15.78 -12.31 8.09
N ALA A 389 -16.35 -13.32 8.75
CA ALA A 389 -15.68 -14.08 9.80
C ALA A 389 -14.49 -14.89 9.25
N ARG A 390 -14.67 -15.61 8.12
CA ARG A 390 -13.60 -16.36 7.45
C ARG A 390 -12.42 -15.48 7.06
N LEU A 391 -12.68 -14.25 6.64
CA LEU A 391 -11.67 -13.25 6.28
C LEU A 391 -11.17 -12.42 7.46
N ALA A 392 -11.66 -12.69 8.68
CA ALA A 392 -11.35 -11.90 9.87
C ALA A 392 -11.53 -10.38 9.62
N LEU A 393 -12.71 -9.99 9.09
CA LEU A 393 -13.05 -8.58 8.86
C LEU A 393 -13.16 -7.84 10.20
N SER A 394 -12.51 -6.69 10.31
CA SER A 394 -12.53 -5.88 11.54
C SER A 394 -12.72 -4.38 11.22
N PRO A 395 -13.72 -3.73 11.84
CA PRO A 395 -14.72 -4.28 12.78
C PRO A 395 -15.74 -5.20 12.07
N PRO A 396 -16.36 -6.17 12.76
CA PRO A 396 -17.30 -7.14 12.15
C PRO A 396 -18.70 -6.56 11.90
N ASN A 397 -18.80 -5.26 11.73
CA ASN A 397 -20.06 -4.55 11.49
C ASN A 397 -20.33 -4.38 10.00
N LEU A 398 -21.08 -5.31 9.41
CA LEU A 398 -21.40 -5.32 7.99
C LEU A 398 -22.36 -4.22 7.52
N SER A 399 -22.98 -3.48 8.46
CA SER A 399 -23.90 -2.38 8.14
C SER A 399 -23.20 -1.03 8.00
N MET A 400 -21.90 -0.95 8.29
CA MET A 400 -21.11 0.26 8.08
C MET A 400 -20.82 0.48 6.59
N PRO A 401 -20.73 1.75 6.13
CA PRO A 401 -20.22 2.08 4.83
C PRO A 401 -18.78 1.57 4.65
N VAL A 402 -18.46 1.08 3.45
CA VAL A 402 -17.13 0.50 3.18
C VAL A 402 -16.02 1.53 3.30
N SER A 403 -16.30 2.82 3.08
CA SER A 403 -15.36 3.93 3.29
C SER A 403 -14.81 4.01 4.73
N SER A 404 -15.54 3.49 5.72
CA SER A 404 -15.14 3.49 7.13
C SER A 404 -14.12 2.40 7.49
N PHE A 405 -13.84 1.48 6.57
CA PHE A 405 -12.88 0.39 6.79
C PHE A 405 -11.46 0.78 6.34
N SER A 406 -10.46 0.23 7.02
CA SER A 406 -9.05 0.33 6.56
C SER A 406 -8.86 -0.34 5.19
N GLY A 407 -7.80 0.04 4.48
CA GLY A 407 -7.49 -0.52 3.16
C GLY A 407 -7.45 -2.05 3.13
N GLY A 408 -6.81 -2.69 4.10
CA GLY A 408 -6.79 -4.16 4.20
C GLY A 408 -8.18 -4.78 4.42
N ASN A 409 -9.07 -4.13 5.19
CA ASN A 409 -10.45 -4.61 5.35
C ASN A 409 -11.31 -4.35 4.11
N GLN A 410 -11.07 -3.26 3.38
CA GLN A 410 -11.69 -3.03 2.07
C GLN A 410 -11.32 -4.15 1.08
N GLN A 411 -10.04 -4.57 1.05
CA GLN A 411 -9.59 -5.71 0.23
C GLN A 411 -10.33 -7.00 0.58
N LYS A 412 -10.48 -7.29 1.88
CA LYS A 412 -11.27 -8.44 2.35
C LYS A 412 -12.72 -8.40 1.89
N ILE A 413 -13.34 -7.23 1.81
CA ILE A 413 -14.71 -7.07 1.31
C ILE A 413 -14.77 -7.37 -0.20
N VAL A 414 -13.78 -6.95 -1.01
CA VAL A 414 -13.71 -7.32 -2.44
C VAL A 414 -13.55 -8.82 -2.60
N VAL A 415 -12.71 -9.46 -1.77
CA VAL A 415 -12.55 -10.92 -1.81
C VAL A 415 -13.85 -11.62 -1.38
N ALA A 416 -14.53 -11.15 -0.32
CA ALA A 416 -15.85 -11.65 0.08
C ALA A 416 -16.90 -11.55 -1.05
N LYS A 417 -16.85 -10.46 -1.83
CA LYS A 417 -17.65 -10.28 -3.05
C LYS A 417 -17.36 -11.37 -4.08
N GLY A 418 -16.08 -11.74 -4.27
CA GLY A 418 -15.66 -12.84 -5.13
C GLY A 418 -16.16 -14.19 -4.64
N LEU A 419 -16.05 -14.47 -3.33
CA LEU A 419 -16.61 -15.69 -2.73
C LEU A 419 -18.13 -15.80 -2.94
N PHE A 420 -18.85 -14.68 -2.84
CA PHE A 420 -20.29 -14.63 -3.09
C PHE A 420 -20.63 -14.85 -4.57
N ALA A 421 -19.73 -14.47 -5.49
CA ALA A 421 -19.92 -14.67 -6.93
C ALA A 421 -19.88 -16.15 -7.33
N GLU A 422 -19.17 -17.02 -6.58
CA GLU A 422 -18.95 -18.45 -6.90
C GLU A 422 -18.36 -18.65 -8.31
N ALA A 423 -17.27 -17.93 -8.59
CA ALA A 423 -16.62 -17.99 -9.89
C ALA A 423 -15.79 -19.27 -10.08
N ASP A 424 -15.62 -19.69 -11.33
CA ASP A 424 -14.75 -20.80 -11.73
C ASP A 424 -13.29 -20.37 -11.90
N VAL A 425 -13.08 -19.05 -12.17
CA VAL A 425 -11.76 -18.42 -12.31
C VAL A 425 -11.75 -17.10 -11.53
N TYR A 426 -10.75 -16.97 -10.68
CA TYR A 426 -10.46 -15.73 -9.94
C TYR A 426 -9.19 -15.09 -10.48
N ILE A 427 -9.26 -13.83 -10.86
CA ILE A 427 -8.12 -13.03 -11.31
C ILE A 427 -7.83 -11.98 -10.25
N PHE A 428 -6.65 -12.01 -9.66
CA PHE A 428 -6.19 -11.05 -8.67
C PHE A 428 -5.15 -10.14 -9.31
N VAL A 429 -5.40 -8.83 -9.33
CA VAL A 429 -4.46 -7.83 -9.81
C VAL A 429 -3.91 -7.08 -8.61
N GLU A 430 -2.58 -7.05 -8.46
CA GLU A 430 -1.87 -6.37 -7.38
C GLU A 430 -2.51 -6.64 -5.99
N PRO A 431 -2.71 -7.91 -5.60
CA PRO A 431 -3.58 -8.26 -4.47
C PRO A 431 -3.11 -7.70 -3.14
N THR A 432 -1.83 -7.44 -2.97
CA THR A 432 -1.25 -7.00 -1.70
C THR A 432 -0.84 -5.53 -1.66
N VAL A 433 -1.11 -4.76 -2.70
CA VAL A 433 -0.85 -3.31 -2.69
C VAL A 433 -1.68 -2.63 -1.60
N GLY A 434 -0.98 -1.95 -0.67
CA GLY A 434 -1.58 -1.31 0.51
C GLY A 434 -2.16 -2.30 1.54
N VAL A 435 -1.66 -3.54 1.57
CA VAL A 435 -1.98 -4.58 2.56
C VAL A 435 -0.74 -4.86 3.40
N ASP A 436 -0.90 -4.89 4.72
CA ASP A 436 0.20 -5.19 5.64
C ASP A 436 0.66 -6.66 5.53
N ILE A 437 1.91 -6.93 5.96
CA ILE A 437 2.56 -8.24 5.83
C ILE A 437 1.73 -9.36 6.47
N GLY A 438 1.12 -9.14 7.64
CA GLY A 438 0.31 -10.15 8.31
C GLY A 438 -1.00 -10.46 7.58
N ALA A 439 -1.59 -9.46 6.93
CA ALA A 439 -2.79 -9.66 6.11
C ALA A 439 -2.45 -10.28 4.75
N ARG A 440 -1.23 -10.07 4.19
CA ARG A 440 -0.75 -10.72 2.96
C ARG A 440 -0.73 -12.24 3.10
N ALA A 441 -0.12 -12.78 4.16
CA ALA A 441 -0.06 -14.23 4.39
C ALA A 441 -1.46 -14.87 4.44
N LYS A 442 -2.42 -14.21 5.10
CA LYS A 442 -3.81 -14.66 5.14
C LYS A 442 -4.48 -14.63 3.76
N LEU A 443 -4.19 -13.59 2.97
CA LEU A 443 -4.72 -13.46 1.62
C LEU A 443 -4.16 -14.53 0.69
N TYR A 444 -2.86 -14.83 0.78
CA TYR A 444 -2.23 -15.93 0.03
C TYR A 444 -2.79 -17.30 0.42
N GLY A 445 -2.98 -17.54 1.74
CA GLY A 445 -3.66 -18.75 2.21
C GLY A 445 -5.05 -18.92 1.62
N LEU A 446 -5.82 -17.82 1.53
CA LEU A 446 -7.13 -17.81 0.90
C LEU A 446 -7.08 -18.08 -0.62
N MET A 447 -6.13 -17.48 -1.34
CA MET A 447 -5.96 -17.76 -2.78
C MET A 447 -5.63 -19.24 -3.02
N ARG A 448 -4.77 -19.82 -2.18
CA ARG A 448 -4.47 -21.26 -2.22
C ARG A 448 -5.69 -22.12 -1.90
N GLU A 449 -6.52 -21.71 -0.95
CA GLU A 449 -7.78 -22.39 -0.66
C GLU A 449 -8.75 -22.31 -1.83
N LEU A 450 -8.90 -21.14 -2.46
CA LEU A 450 -9.72 -20.93 -3.65
C LEU A 450 -9.25 -21.80 -4.83
N SER A 451 -7.95 -21.94 -5.02
CA SER A 451 -7.40 -22.71 -6.13
C SER A 451 -7.84 -24.18 -6.11
N ARG A 452 -8.15 -24.76 -4.93
CA ARG A 452 -8.62 -26.16 -4.82
C ARG A 452 -9.93 -26.42 -5.56
N THR A 453 -10.77 -25.39 -5.74
CA THR A 453 -12.11 -25.53 -6.37
C THR A 453 -12.25 -24.72 -7.64
N ALA A 454 -11.34 -23.78 -7.91
CA ALA A 454 -11.35 -22.86 -9.04
C ALA A 454 -9.94 -22.72 -9.64
N GLY A 455 -9.80 -22.04 -10.77
CA GLY A 455 -8.52 -21.55 -11.26
C GLY A 455 -8.20 -20.18 -10.64
N VAL A 456 -6.96 -19.94 -10.29
CA VAL A 456 -6.52 -18.65 -9.76
C VAL A 456 -5.40 -18.08 -10.61
N ILE A 457 -5.53 -16.83 -11.02
CA ILE A 457 -4.50 -16.04 -11.70
C ILE A 457 -4.10 -14.90 -10.76
N VAL A 458 -2.82 -14.72 -10.55
CA VAL A 458 -2.25 -13.59 -9.79
C VAL A 458 -1.36 -12.77 -10.71
N LEU A 459 -1.73 -11.51 -10.91
CA LEU A 459 -0.93 -10.55 -11.66
C LEU A 459 -0.30 -9.58 -10.66
N SER A 460 1.02 -9.47 -10.70
CA SER A 460 1.75 -8.59 -9.78
C SER A 460 2.97 -7.95 -10.44
N SER A 461 3.24 -6.71 -10.08
CA SER A 461 4.49 -6.02 -10.37
C SER A 461 5.59 -6.35 -9.35
N ASP A 462 5.25 -7.05 -8.27
CA ASP A 462 6.17 -7.63 -7.32
C ASP A 462 6.55 -9.05 -7.76
N CYS A 463 7.82 -9.22 -8.16
CA CYS A 463 8.34 -10.51 -8.63
C CYS A 463 8.32 -11.59 -7.53
N ASP A 464 8.55 -11.19 -6.27
CA ASP A 464 8.52 -12.12 -5.13
C ASP A 464 7.09 -12.61 -4.85
N GLU A 465 6.11 -11.74 -4.98
CA GLU A 465 4.71 -12.12 -4.89
C GLU A 465 4.30 -13.07 -6.02
N ALA A 466 4.55 -12.68 -7.28
CA ALA A 466 4.16 -13.47 -8.43
C ALA A 466 4.79 -14.87 -8.42
N HIS A 467 6.09 -14.96 -8.03
CA HIS A 467 6.81 -16.24 -7.97
C HIS A 467 6.47 -17.05 -6.70
N GLY A 468 6.34 -16.38 -5.55
CA GLY A 468 6.17 -17.04 -4.27
C GLY A 468 4.84 -17.76 -4.11
N ILE A 469 3.73 -17.15 -4.60
CA ILE A 469 2.39 -17.73 -4.47
C ILE A 469 2.07 -18.76 -5.57
N ALA A 470 2.66 -18.62 -6.76
CA ALA A 470 2.26 -19.35 -7.96
C ALA A 470 2.92 -20.73 -8.08
N ASP A 471 2.19 -21.65 -8.68
CA ASP A 471 2.69 -22.97 -9.05
C ASP A 471 3.49 -22.90 -10.35
N ARG A 472 3.07 -22.04 -11.29
CA ARG A 472 3.72 -21.76 -12.56
C ARG A 472 3.64 -20.27 -12.86
N THR A 473 4.70 -19.73 -13.51
CA THR A 473 4.79 -18.29 -13.79
C THR A 473 5.19 -17.99 -15.23
N PHE A 474 4.78 -16.83 -15.73
CA PHE A 474 5.36 -16.20 -16.90
C PHE A 474 5.41 -14.67 -16.71
N ALA A 475 6.21 -13.98 -17.53
CA ALA A 475 6.32 -12.54 -17.51
C ALA A 475 5.61 -11.90 -18.70
N LEU A 476 5.13 -10.67 -18.51
CA LEU A 476 4.69 -9.77 -19.57
C LEU A 476 5.68 -8.61 -19.69
N TYR A 477 6.14 -8.38 -20.92
CA TYR A 477 7.04 -7.29 -21.25
C TYR A 477 6.54 -6.57 -22.50
N LYS A 478 6.17 -5.29 -22.38
CA LYS A 478 5.66 -4.46 -23.49
C LYS A 478 4.59 -5.15 -24.33
N GLY A 479 3.60 -5.73 -23.64
CA GLY A 479 2.47 -6.40 -24.26
C GLY A 479 2.78 -7.79 -24.85
N ARG A 480 3.94 -8.38 -24.59
CA ARG A 480 4.32 -9.70 -25.08
C ARG A 480 4.55 -10.66 -23.91
N GLN A 481 4.15 -11.90 -24.10
CA GLN A 481 4.40 -12.98 -23.16
C GLN A 481 5.84 -13.48 -23.31
N ILE A 482 6.54 -13.54 -22.21
CA ILE A 482 7.89 -14.08 -22.11
C ILE A 482 7.84 -15.30 -21.19
N ALA A 483 7.87 -16.50 -21.78
CA ALA A 483 7.90 -17.76 -21.04
C ALA A 483 8.48 -18.87 -21.88
N PRO A 484 9.26 -19.81 -21.30
CA PRO A 484 9.48 -21.12 -21.90
C PRO A 484 8.18 -21.96 -21.79
N PRO A 485 8.08 -23.08 -22.53
CA PRO A 485 6.88 -23.96 -22.53
C PRO A 485 6.45 -24.41 -21.13
N ASP A 486 7.42 -24.65 -20.22
CA ASP A 486 7.18 -25.14 -18.86
C ASP A 486 7.05 -24.01 -17.82
N GLY A 487 6.99 -22.75 -18.25
CA GLY A 487 7.01 -21.57 -17.38
C GLY A 487 8.39 -21.19 -16.87
N LEU A 488 8.47 -20.06 -16.17
CA LEU A 488 9.71 -19.59 -15.55
C LEU A 488 9.86 -20.24 -14.17
N GLN A 489 10.96 -20.96 -13.96
CA GLN A 489 11.16 -21.83 -12.80
C GLN A 489 11.80 -21.09 -11.62
N THR A 490 12.57 -20.04 -11.88
CA THR A 490 13.26 -19.28 -10.84
C THR A 490 12.81 -17.82 -10.80
N ARG A 491 12.93 -17.22 -9.60
CA ARG A 491 12.68 -15.79 -9.40
C ARG A 491 13.53 -14.91 -10.34
N ASN A 492 14.81 -15.25 -10.50
CA ASN A 492 15.70 -14.46 -11.34
C ASN A 492 15.31 -14.52 -12.82
N GLN A 493 14.93 -15.70 -13.33
CA GLN A 493 14.40 -15.84 -14.68
C GLN A 493 13.14 -15.00 -14.88
N LEU A 494 12.20 -15.03 -13.91
CA LEU A 494 10.98 -14.23 -13.95
C LEU A 494 11.28 -12.72 -13.97
N LEU A 495 12.20 -12.28 -13.11
CA LEU A 495 12.60 -10.88 -13.00
C LEU A 495 13.24 -10.38 -14.32
N MET A 496 14.19 -11.14 -14.86
CA MET A 496 14.87 -10.78 -16.12
C MET A 496 13.90 -10.76 -17.30
N ALA A 497 13.00 -11.72 -17.38
CA ALA A 497 11.97 -11.78 -18.42
C ALA A 497 11.05 -10.55 -18.38
N GLY A 498 10.62 -10.09 -17.20
CA GLY A 498 9.74 -8.94 -17.05
C GLY A 498 10.43 -7.57 -17.20
N ILE A 499 11.74 -7.48 -16.95
CA ILE A 499 12.49 -6.22 -17.07
C ILE A 499 13.14 -6.07 -18.45
N MET A 500 13.75 -7.12 -18.97
CA MET A 500 14.53 -7.06 -20.23
C MET A 500 13.78 -7.67 -21.42
N GLY A 501 12.73 -8.45 -21.20
CA GLY A 501 12.02 -9.14 -22.27
C GLY A 501 12.77 -10.30 -22.87
N GLU A 502 13.77 -10.84 -22.18
CA GLU A 502 14.65 -11.92 -22.64
C GLU A 502 14.62 -13.11 -21.67
N LEU A 503 14.72 -14.30 -22.24
CA LEU A 503 14.93 -15.53 -21.48
C LEU A 503 16.46 -15.74 -21.35
N HIS A 504 17.02 -15.50 -20.17
CA HIS A 504 18.39 -15.95 -19.91
C HIS A 504 18.38 -17.49 -19.80
N ARG A 505 19.18 -18.15 -20.64
CA ARG A 505 19.54 -19.55 -20.44
C ARG A 505 20.72 -19.57 -19.46
N ASP A 506 20.48 -20.07 -18.26
CA ASP A 506 21.54 -20.43 -17.30
C ASP A 506 22.44 -21.49 -17.90
#